data_efeeb6047e20213ae2d197184834dba3
#
_entry.id   efeeb6047e20213ae2d197184834dba3
#
_cell.length_a   1.000
_cell.length_b   1.000
_cell.length_c   1.000
_cell.angle_alpha   90.00
_cell.angle_beta   90.00
_cell.angle_gamma   90.00
#
_symmetry.space_group_name_H-M   'P 1'
#
loop_
_entity.id
_entity.type
_entity.pdbx_description
1 polymer ?
#
loop_
_entity_poly.entity_id
_entity_poly.type
_entity_poly.pdbx_seq_one_letter_code
_entity_poly.pdbx_strand_id
1 'polypeptide(L)'
;MNKLKINYHLKIKDKTFPFLLLLHGWGVDSSYMECFLEVKDYNFLVIDLPGFGKSNIDRPYDIPSYVNDIHELMKELEISYFVGLGHSFGGKILYYYSLTYPCEVLKLYLIAPSLFMKKSFKTKKKIFFYHLYKKLHIKIPSSLRGSYDYQKASEVMKKTLSNVTRVLTNKNNLKEFNIEVYLFAFNKDKEVPFKELKKVSSYLPLCHFYLLNGNHFSYFAHLRFIKAMLENC
;
A
#
# COMPACT_ATOMS: atom_id res chain seq x y z
N MET A 1 22.73 -11.87 11.59
CA MET A 1 21.30 -11.45 11.61
C MET A 1 20.54 -12.45 10.75
N ASN A 2 19.53 -13.12 11.28
CA ASN A 2 18.69 -13.99 10.46
C ASN A 2 17.98 -13.09 9.43
N LYS A 3 18.21 -13.38 8.13
CA LYS A 3 17.53 -12.68 7.04
C LYS A 3 16.03 -12.95 7.15
N LEU A 4 15.21 -11.90 7.23
CA LEU A 4 13.77 -12.07 7.27
C LEU A 4 13.33 -12.77 5.98
N LYS A 5 12.62 -13.87 6.11
CA LYS A 5 12.11 -14.61 4.95
C LYS A 5 10.81 -13.97 4.51
N ILE A 6 10.87 -13.18 3.43
CA ILE A 6 9.69 -12.69 2.73
C ILE A 6 9.11 -13.85 1.91
N ASN A 7 7.84 -14.14 2.09
CA ASN A 7 7.10 -15.07 1.25
C ASN A 7 6.65 -14.35 -0.03
N TYR A 8 6.91 -14.95 -1.17
CA TYR A 8 6.51 -14.40 -2.46
C TYR A 8 6.13 -15.51 -3.44
N HIS A 9 5.37 -15.13 -4.44
CA HIS A 9 5.07 -15.93 -5.61
C HIS A 9 5.67 -15.24 -6.85
N LEU A 10 6.62 -15.93 -7.49
CA LEU A 10 7.27 -15.49 -8.72
C LEU A 10 6.71 -16.31 -9.90
N LYS A 11 6.20 -15.61 -10.92
CA LYS A 11 5.71 -16.24 -12.16
C LYS A 11 6.37 -15.55 -13.36
N ILE A 12 7.25 -16.27 -14.03
CA ILE A 12 7.93 -15.82 -15.25
C ILE A 12 7.19 -16.40 -16.45
N LYS A 13 6.70 -15.56 -17.35
CA LYS A 13 6.05 -15.95 -18.61
C LYS A 13 7.02 -15.81 -19.79
N ASP A 14 7.74 -14.70 -19.86
CA ASP A 14 8.70 -14.41 -20.91
C ASP A 14 9.79 -13.48 -20.36
N LYS A 15 11.06 -13.73 -20.74
CA LYS A 15 12.20 -12.94 -20.27
C LYS A 15 12.21 -11.49 -20.80
N THR A 16 11.46 -11.21 -21.87
CA THR A 16 11.35 -9.86 -22.45
C THR A 16 10.29 -9.01 -21.77
N PHE A 17 9.37 -9.62 -21.01
CA PHE A 17 8.30 -8.90 -20.33
C PHE A 17 8.79 -8.22 -19.07
N PRO A 18 8.32 -6.99 -18.78
CA PRO A 18 8.59 -6.34 -17.51
C PRO A 18 7.93 -7.10 -16.35
N PHE A 19 8.44 -6.90 -15.14
CA PHE A 19 7.78 -7.42 -13.95
C PHE A 19 6.63 -6.52 -13.50
N LEU A 20 5.52 -7.14 -13.10
CA LEU A 20 4.45 -6.51 -12.34
C LEU A 20 4.61 -6.90 -10.87
N LEU A 21 5.06 -5.95 -10.05
CA LEU A 21 5.15 -6.10 -8.60
C LEU A 21 3.78 -5.82 -7.97
N LEU A 22 3.23 -6.82 -7.29
CA LEU A 22 1.88 -6.80 -6.71
C LEU A 22 1.96 -6.74 -5.18
N LEU A 23 1.47 -5.63 -4.59
CA LEU A 23 1.47 -5.42 -3.14
C LEU A 23 0.06 -5.26 -2.59
N HIS A 24 -0.29 -6.09 -1.61
CA HIS A 24 -1.60 -6.11 -0.96
C HIS A 24 -1.79 -5.01 0.10
N GLY A 25 -3.03 -4.84 0.58
CA GLY A 25 -3.40 -3.89 1.64
C GLY A 25 -3.06 -4.40 3.05
N TRP A 26 -3.25 -3.55 4.06
CA TRP A 26 -3.11 -3.93 5.47
C TRP A 26 -4.19 -4.95 5.88
N GLY A 27 -3.80 -5.98 6.62
CA GLY A 27 -4.72 -6.98 7.18
C GLY A 27 -5.16 -8.10 6.22
N VAL A 28 -4.60 -8.14 5.01
CA VAL A 28 -4.77 -9.20 4.02
C VAL A 28 -3.40 -9.70 3.57
N ASP A 29 -3.32 -10.61 2.61
CA ASP A 29 -2.09 -11.20 2.10
C ASP A 29 -2.05 -11.17 0.55
N SER A 30 -1.04 -11.80 -0.03
CA SER A 30 -0.79 -11.87 -1.47
C SER A 30 -1.97 -12.44 -2.28
N SER A 31 -2.78 -13.33 -1.71
CA SER A 31 -3.93 -13.94 -2.40
C SER A 31 -4.94 -12.91 -2.93
N TYR A 32 -5.04 -11.75 -2.27
CA TYR A 32 -5.88 -10.63 -2.71
C TYR A 32 -5.39 -9.97 -4.00
N MET A 33 -4.14 -10.20 -4.39
CA MET A 33 -3.54 -9.63 -5.61
C MET A 33 -3.44 -10.66 -6.75
N GLU A 34 -3.64 -11.95 -6.48
CA GLU A 34 -3.53 -13.02 -7.48
C GLU A 34 -4.51 -12.89 -8.63
N CYS A 35 -5.63 -12.17 -8.42
CA CYS A 35 -6.58 -11.84 -9.49
C CYS A 35 -5.95 -11.07 -10.68
N PHE A 36 -4.74 -10.51 -10.51
CA PHE A 36 -3.99 -9.82 -11.56
C PHE A 36 -2.99 -10.71 -12.31
N LEU A 37 -2.77 -11.97 -11.91
CA LEU A 37 -1.80 -12.89 -12.53
C LEU A 37 -2.13 -13.31 -13.98
N GLU A 38 -3.31 -12.93 -14.46
CA GLU A 38 -3.77 -13.21 -15.84
C GLU A 38 -3.46 -12.06 -16.80
N VAL A 39 -3.05 -10.88 -16.32
CA VAL A 39 -2.68 -9.73 -17.16
C VAL A 39 -1.61 -10.14 -18.15
N LYS A 40 -1.77 -9.74 -19.41
CA LYS A 40 -0.86 -10.12 -20.49
C LYS A 40 0.43 -9.33 -20.40
N ASP A 41 1.49 -9.85 -21.03
CA ASP A 41 2.76 -9.20 -21.29
C ASP A 41 3.50 -8.73 -20.02
N TYR A 42 3.30 -9.45 -18.89
CA TYR A 42 4.02 -9.26 -17.64
C TYR A 42 4.52 -10.57 -17.05
N ASN A 43 5.69 -10.50 -16.43
CA ASN A 43 6.13 -11.42 -15.37
C ASN A 43 5.58 -10.89 -14.04
N PHE A 44 5.42 -11.74 -13.02
CA PHE A 44 4.76 -11.34 -11.77
C PHE A 44 5.64 -11.65 -10.57
N LEU A 45 5.70 -10.68 -9.67
CA LEU A 45 6.17 -10.86 -8.32
C LEU A 45 5.07 -10.42 -7.35
N VAL A 46 4.46 -11.38 -6.64
CA VAL A 46 3.43 -11.13 -5.62
C VAL A 46 4.03 -11.38 -4.27
N ILE A 47 3.93 -10.44 -3.34
CA ILE A 47 4.62 -10.49 -2.05
C ILE A 47 3.61 -10.50 -0.91
N ASP A 48 3.80 -11.40 0.06
CA ASP A 48 3.26 -11.20 1.40
C ASP A 48 4.14 -10.16 2.11
N LEU A 49 3.59 -8.99 2.38
CA LEU A 49 4.33 -7.95 3.09
C LEU A 49 4.76 -8.44 4.49
N PRO A 50 5.95 -8.06 5.00
CA PRO A 50 6.39 -8.43 6.34
C PRO A 50 5.33 -8.22 7.42
N GLY A 51 5.03 -9.28 8.18
CA GLY A 51 3.97 -9.32 9.19
C GLY A 51 2.59 -9.75 8.69
N PHE A 52 2.47 -10.14 7.40
CA PHE A 52 1.23 -10.62 6.79
C PHE A 52 1.45 -11.95 6.08
N GLY A 53 0.35 -12.70 5.86
CA GLY A 53 0.40 -13.98 5.17
C GLY A 53 1.41 -14.94 5.80
N LYS A 54 2.36 -15.40 4.99
CA LYS A 54 3.45 -16.29 5.41
C LYS A 54 4.77 -15.57 5.69
N SER A 55 4.80 -14.23 5.56
CA SER A 55 5.98 -13.41 5.86
C SER A 55 6.03 -13.06 7.34
N ASN A 56 7.14 -13.41 8.00
CA ASN A 56 7.34 -13.08 9.41
C ASN A 56 7.75 -11.63 9.60
N ILE A 57 7.60 -11.14 10.83
CA ILE A 57 8.10 -9.85 11.29
C ILE A 57 8.64 -10.02 12.72
N ASP A 58 9.87 -9.61 12.98
CA ASP A 58 10.56 -9.78 14.27
C ASP A 58 10.67 -8.48 15.08
N ARG A 59 10.53 -7.34 14.42
CA ARG A 59 10.57 -6.01 15.00
C ARG A 59 9.51 -5.09 14.41
N PRO A 60 9.16 -3.99 15.08
CA PRO A 60 8.27 -3.00 14.49
C PRO A 60 8.88 -2.34 13.25
N TYR A 61 8.12 -2.32 12.15
CA TYR A 61 8.50 -1.69 10.89
C TYR A 61 7.99 -0.25 10.79
N ASP A 62 8.68 0.51 9.97
CA ASP A 62 8.24 1.78 9.38
C ASP A 62 8.22 1.66 7.85
N ILE A 63 7.90 2.74 7.14
CA ILE A 63 7.85 2.72 5.67
C ILE A 63 9.22 2.40 5.06
N PRO A 64 10.35 3.02 5.49
CA PRO A 64 11.67 2.65 4.99
C PRO A 64 12.02 1.17 5.17
N SER A 65 11.64 0.54 6.28
CA SER A 65 11.89 -0.89 6.51
C SER A 65 11.22 -1.75 5.42
N TYR A 66 9.94 -1.48 5.11
CA TYR A 66 9.23 -2.19 4.02
C TYR A 66 9.88 -1.95 2.67
N VAL A 67 10.24 -0.70 2.37
CA VAL A 67 10.88 -0.33 1.10
C VAL A 67 12.22 -1.04 0.93
N ASN A 68 13.07 -1.02 1.96
CA ASN A 68 14.38 -1.66 1.92
C ASN A 68 14.29 -3.18 1.75
N ASP A 69 13.38 -3.85 2.48
CA ASP A 69 13.23 -5.29 2.37
C ASP A 69 12.73 -5.74 0.99
N ILE A 70 11.81 -4.97 0.38
CA ILE A 70 11.36 -5.22 -0.99
C ILE A 70 12.50 -4.97 -1.98
N HIS A 71 13.27 -3.90 -1.82
CA HIS A 71 14.42 -3.60 -2.67
C HIS A 71 15.48 -4.71 -2.62
N GLU A 72 15.83 -5.20 -1.42
CA GLU A 72 16.76 -6.32 -1.28
C GLU A 72 16.22 -7.61 -1.92
N LEU A 73 14.91 -7.88 -1.81
CA LEU A 73 14.28 -9.01 -2.51
C LEU A 73 14.36 -8.85 -4.04
N MET A 74 14.10 -7.65 -4.57
CA MET A 74 14.22 -7.37 -6.00
C MET A 74 15.64 -7.62 -6.50
N LYS A 75 16.66 -7.20 -5.74
CA LYS A 75 18.07 -7.46 -6.05
C LYS A 75 18.41 -8.95 -6.03
N GLU A 76 17.91 -9.70 -5.04
CA GLU A 76 18.11 -11.16 -4.98
C GLU A 76 17.50 -11.91 -6.16
N LEU A 77 16.38 -11.40 -6.67
CA LEU A 77 15.68 -11.95 -7.82
C LEU A 77 16.19 -11.40 -9.15
N GLU A 78 17.21 -10.53 -9.13
CA GLU A 78 17.81 -9.88 -10.31
C GLU A 78 16.78 -9.08 -11.12
N ILE A 79 15.78 -8.48 -10.42
CA ILE A 79 14.75 -7.64 -11.03
C ILE A 79 15.17 -6.18 -10.92
N SER A 80 15.64 -5.61 -12.04
CA SER A 80 16.19 -4.25 -12.06
C SER A 80 15.14 -3.16 -12.20
N TYR A 81 13.98 -3.45 -12.79
CA TYR A 81 12.88 -2.50 -12.97
C TYR A 81 11.53 -3.22 -13.04
N PHE A 82 10.46 -2.52 -12.67
CA PHE A 82 9.12 -3.08 -12.60
C PHE A 82 8.02 -2.04 -12.81
N VAL A 83 6.83 -2.52 -13.15
CA VAL A 83 5.55 -1.81 -13.00
C VAL A 83 4.97 -2.18 -11.63
N GLY A 84 4.57 -1.19 -10.83
CA GLY A 84 4.02 -1.44 -9.50
C GLY A 84 2.49 -1.39 -9.50
N LEU A 85 1.82 -2.41 -8.97
CA LEU A 85 0.40 -2.37 -8.67
C LEU A 85 0.17 -2.64 -7.18
N GLY A 86 -0.39 -1.67 -6.46
CA GLY A 86 -0.58 -1.77 -5.03
C GLY A 86 -1.94 -1.31 -4.54
N HIS A 87 -2.55 -2.12 -3.66
CA HIS A 87 -3.79 -1.77 -2.98
C HIS A 87 -3.52 -1.14 -1.62
N SER A 88 -4.19 -0.03 -1.30
CA SER A 88 -4.21 0.60 0.03
C SER A 88 -2.81 0.81 0.62
N PHE A 89 -2.41 0.02 1.61
CA PHE A 89 -1.08 0.04 2.21
C PHE A 89 0.02 -0.33 1.22
N GLY A 90 -0.18 -1.35 0.38
CA GLY A 90 0.75 -1.71 -0.69
C GLY A 90 0.98 -0.56 -1.68
N GLY A 91 -0.09 0.18 -2.02
CA GLY A 91 0.03 1.39 -2.83
C GLY A 91 0.83 2.51 -2.16
N LYS A 92 0.73 2.64 -0.82
CA LYS A 92 1.56 3.56 -0.06
C LYS A 92 3.03 3.14 -0.10
N ILE A 93 3.33 1.86 0.08
CA ILE A 93 4.71 1.35 0.02
C ILE A 93 5.30 1.61 -1.36
N LEU A 94 4.59 1.30 -2.45
CA LEU A 94 5.06 1.55 -3.82
C LEU A 94 5.37 3.04 -4.07
N TYR A 95 4.51 3.94 -3.59
CA TYR A 95 4.78 5.38 -3.71
C TYR A 95 6.09 5.77 -3.01
N TYR A 96 6.34 5.28 -1.80
CA TYR A 96 7.58 5.58 -1.07
C TYR A 96 8.80 4.86 -1.64
N TYR A 97 8.61 3.65 -2.18
CA TYR A 97 9.65 2.95 -2.94
C TYR A 97 10.11 3.80 -4.12
N SER A 98 9.16 4.34 -4.88
CA SER A 98 9.45 5.17 -6.04
C SER A 98 10.13 6.50 -5.69
N LEU A 99 9.93 7.04 -4.49
CA LEU A 99 10.69 8.21 -4.01
C LEU A 99 12.13 7.85 -3.66
N THR A 100 12.39 6.60 -3.25
CA THR A 100 13.72 6.14 -2.82
C THR A 100 14.52 5.59 -4.00
N TYR A 101 13.88 4.82 -4.89
CA TYR A 101 14.48 4.14 -6.04
C TYR A 101 13.72 4.47 -7.34
N PRO A 102 13.71 5.74 -7.79
CA PRO A 102 12.88 6.16 -8.93
C PRO A 102 13.26 5.50 -10.25
N CYS A 103 14.54 5.14 -10.44
CA CYS A 103 15.02 4.50 -11.67
C CYS A 103 14.57 3.04 -11.84
N GLU A 104 14.07 2.41 -10.78
CA GLU A 104 13.61 1.03 -10.80
C GLU A 104 12.11 0.90 -11.12
N VAL A 105 11.37 2.02 -11.10
CA VAL A 105 9.92 2.03 -11.25
C VAL A 105 9.50 2.64 -12.58
N LEU A 106 8.94 1.81 -13.46
CA LEU A 106 8.48 2.24 -14.78
C LEU A 106 7.16 3.02 -14.69
N LYS A 107 6.22 2.51 -13.90
CA LYS A 107 4.85 3.02 -13.81
C LYS A 107 4.16 2.50 -12.55
N LEU A 108 3.18 3.25 -12.02
CA LEU A 108 2.41 2.86 -10.83
C LEU A 108 0.92 2.76 -11.10
N TYR A 109 0.31 1.67 -10.67
CA TYR A 109 -1.14 1.47 -10.56
C TYR A 109 -1.53 1.42 -9.09
N LEU A 110 -2.14 2.48 -8.59
CA LEU A 110 -2.43 2.65 -7.17
C LEU A 110 -3.93 2.54 -6.92
N ILE A 111 -4.34 1.45 -6.29
CA ILE A 111 -5.74 1.17 -5.97
C ILE A 111 -6.02 1.62 -4.54
N ALA A 112 -6.84 2.65 -4.38
CA ALA A 112 -7.19 3.25 -3.09
C ALA A 112 -5.98 3.39 -2.13
N PRO A 113 -4.82 3.94 -2.59
CA PRO A 113 -3.60 3.97 -1.78
C PRO A 113 -3.79 4.81 -0.52
N SER A 114 -3.24 4.36 0.61
CA SER A 114 -3.36 5.07 1.90
C SER A 114 -2.42 6.30 1.99
N LEU A 115 -2.52 7.18 1.00
CA LEU A 115 -1.75 8.43 0.88
C LEU A 115 -2.55 9.59 1.49
N PHE A 116 -2.23 9.94 2.73
CA PHE A 116 -2.90 11.03 3.46
C PHE A 116 -1.95 12.21 3.65
N MET A 117 -2.39 13.39 3.25
CA MET A 117 -1.64 14.63 3.47
C MET A 117 -1.85 15.19 4.87
N LYS A 118 -2.96 14.85 5.53
CA LYS A 118 -3.30 15.31 6.89
C LYS A 118 -4.01 14.19 7.66
N LYS A 119 -3.77 14.12 8.96
CA LYS A 119 -4.59 13.26 9.84
C LYS A 119 -6.02 13.81 9.92
N SER A 120 -7.00 12.94 9.76
CA SER A 120 -8.42 13.28 9.95
C SER A 120 -8.62 13.87 11.35
N PHE A 121 -9.47 14.91 11.46
CA PHE A 121 -9.86 15.49 12.74
C PHE A 121 -10.49 14.45 13.69
N LYS A 122 -11.31 13.54 13.14
CA LYS A 122 -11.88 12.41 13.90
C LYS A 122 -10.81 11.52 14.50
N THR A 123 -9.75 11.21 13.75
CA THR A 123 -8.61 10.41 14.22
C THR A 123 -7.85 11.14 15.32
N LYS A 124 -7.59 12.44 15.16
CA LYS A 124 -6.92 13.25 16.19
C LYS A 124 -7.72 13.28 17.50
N LYS A 125 -9.04 13.51 17.40
CA LYS A 125 -9.97 13.51 18.55
C LYS A 125 -10.00 12.14 19.24
N LYS A 126 -10.06 11.04 18.47
CA LYS A 126 -10.04 9.67 19.00
C LYS A 126 -8.75 9.37 19.77
N ILE A 127 -7.60 9.73 19.22
CA ILE A 127 -6.28 9.57 19.87
C ILE A 127 -6.20 10.41 21.15
N PHE A 128 -6.67 11.66 21.11
CA PHE A 128 -6.70 12.52 22.28
C PHE A 128 -7.52 11.91 23.43
N PHE A 129 -8.75 11.48 23.16
CA PHE A 129 -9.59 10.84 24.19
C PHE A 129 -9.00 9.52 24.68
N TYR A 130 -8.41 8.70 23.81
CA TYR A 130 -7.73 7.48 24.23
C TYR A 130 -6.64 7.77 25.27
N HIS A 131 -5.77 8.76 25.01
CA HIS A 131 -4.71 9.15 25.96
C HIS A 131 -5.27 9.77 27.24
N LEU A 132 -6.35 10.54 27.15
CA LEU A 132 -7.02 11.11 28.32
C LEU A 132 -7.58 10.02 29.24
N TYR A 133 -8.33 9.04 28.68
CA TYR A 133 -8.85 7.91 29.45
C TYR A 133 -7.74 7.08 30.08
N LYS A 134 -6.64 6.86 29.33
CA LYS A 134 -5.47 6.15 29.86
C LYS A 134 -4.80 6.91 31.01
N LYS A 135 -4.63 8.22 30.89
CA LYS A 135 -4.03 9.07 31.92
C LYS A 135 -4.87 9.12 33.21
N LEU A 136 -6.18 9.11 33.05
CA LEU A 136 -7.13 9.13 34.19
C LEU A 136 -7.39 7.74 34.77
N HIS A 137 -6.73 6.68 34.27
CA HIS A 137 -6.93 5.28 34.66
C HIS A 137 -8.39 4.81 34.57
N ILE A 138 -9.18 5.43 33.67
CA ILE A 138 -10.60 5.09 33.42
C ILE A 138 -10.68 4.03 32.31
N LYS A 139 -11.67 3.15 32.41
CA LYS A 139 -11.95 2.10 31.40
C LYS A 139 -12.15 2.73 30.02
N ILE A 140 -11.26 2.39 29.07
CA ILE A 140 -11.30 2.92 27.70
C ILE A 140 -12.52 2.35 26.97
N PRO A 141 -13.43 3.18 26.40
CA PRO A 141 -14.56 2.72 25.61
C PRO A 141 -14.12 1.88 24.40
N SER A 142 -14.92 0.87 24.00
CA SER A 142 -14.63 0.00 22.86
C SER A 142 -14.41 0.78 21.56
N SER A 143 -15.16 1.84 21.33
CA SER A 143 -15.04 2.75 20.18
C SER A 143 -13.65 3.43 20.07
N LEU A 144 -12.90 3.50 21.15
CA LEU A 144 -11.55 4.08 21.21
C LEU A 144 -10.42 3.04 21.13
N ARG A 145 -10.71 1.74 21.31
CA ARG A 145 -9.70 0.66 21.39
C ARG A 145 -9.10 0.22 20.06
N GLY A 146 -9.55 0.75 18.94
CA GLY A 146 -9.16 0.33 17.60
C GLY A 146 -10.11 -0.74 17.01
N SER A 147 -9.83 -1.19 15.79
CA SER A 147 -10.58 -2.28 15.14
C SER A 147 -10.34 -3.62 15.84
N TYR A 148 -11.20 -4.60 15.57
CA TYR A 148 -11.04 -5.97 16.08
C TYR A 148 -9.67 -6.57 15.71
N ASP A 149 -9.26 -6.38 14.45
CA ASP A 149 -7.96 -6.87 13.96
C ASP A 149 -6.79 -6.20 14.68
N TYR A 150 -6.89 -4.88 14.95
CA TYR A 150 -5.90 -4.18 15.76
C TYR A 150 -5.79 -4.74 17.18
N GLN A 151 -6.91 -5.09 17.80
CA GLN A 151 -6.91 -5.65 19.17
C GLN A 151 -6.26 -7.03 19.23
N LYS A 152 -6.41 -7.85 18.19
CA LYS A 152 -5.80 -9.18 18.06
C LYS A 152 -4.36 -9.17 17.56
N ALA A 153 -3.92 -8.08 16.93
CA ALA A 153 -2.56 -7.98 16.41
C ALA A 153 -1.51 -8.09 17.53
N SER A 154 -0.36 -8.66 17.20
CA SER A 154 0.81 -8.67 18.08
C SER A 154 1.26 -7.26 18.44
N GLU A 155 2.01 -7.10 19.54
CA GLU A 155 2.55 -5.79 19.92
C GLU A 155 3.49 -5.23 18.85
N VAL A 156 4.24 -6.08 18.15
CA VAL A 156 5.07 -5.71 17.00
C VAL A 156 4.21 -5.08 15.91
N MET A 157 3.10 -5.74 15.51
CA MET A 157 2.20 -5.24 14.46
C MET A 157 1.43 -3.98 14.88
N LYS A 158 1.03 -3.85 16.15
CA LYS A 158 0.42 -2.62 16.69
C LYS A 158 1.37 -1.44 16.57
N LYS A 159 2.65 -1.64 16.91
CA LYS A 159 3.69 -0.61 16.81
C LYS A 159 4.01 -0.29 15.34
N THR A 160 4.10 -1.30 14.49
CA THR A 160 4.23 -1.15 13.04
C THR A 160 3.10 -0.30 12.46
N LEU A 161 1.84 -0.61 12.75
CA LEU A 161 0.69 0.18 12.30
C LEU A 161 0.78 1.64 12.77
N SER A 162 1.19 1.86 14.02
CA SER A 162 1.42 3.21 14.54
C SER A 162 2.49 3.96 13.76
N ASN A 163 3.60 3.31 13.41
CA ASN A 163 4.68 3.91 12.65
C ASN A 163 4.23 4.28 11.23
N VAL A 164 3.67 3.33 10.48
CA VAL A 164 3.30 3.54 9.08
C VAL A 164 2.15 4.53 8.89
N THR A 165 1.22 4.61 9.87
CA THR A 165 0.10 5.58 9.81
C THR A 165 0.49 7.00 10.22
N ARG A 166 1.63 7.19 10.89
CA ARG A 166 2.16 8.53 11.20
C ARG A 166 2.77 9.22 9.99
N VAL A 167 3.24 8.45 9.02
CA VAL A 167 3.88 8.98 7.81
C VAL A 167 2.80 9.58 6.91
N LEU A 168 2.86 10.89 6.74
CA LEU A 168 1.97 11.67 5.89
C LEU A 168 2.66 12.01 4.58
N THR A 169 1.90 12.02 3.51
CA THR A 169 2.40 12.34 2.17
C THR A 169 2.74 13.83 2.08
N ASN A 170 3.97 14.13 1.66
CA ASN A 170 4.45 15.50 1.51
C ASN A 170 4.01 16.08 0.15
N LYS A 171 3.49 17.32 0.17
CA LYS A 171 3.02 18.01 -1.04
C LYS A 171 4.16 18.28 -2.04
N ASN A 172 5.36 18.61 -1.56
CA ASN A 172 6.49 18.87 -2.45
C ASN A 172 6.93 17.59 -3.16
N ASN A 173 7.03 16.46 -2.44
CA ASN A 173 7.33 15.18 -3.04
C ASN A 173 6.30 14.77 -4.11
N LEU A 174 5.00 15.10 -3.91
CA LEU A 174 3.97 14.85 -4.92
C LEU A 174 4.18 15.69 -6.18
N LYS A 175 4.58 16.97 -6.05
CA LYS A 175 4.79 17.88 -7.17
C LYS A 175 6.05 17.54 -8.01
N GLU A 176 7.04 16.98 -7.36
CA GLU A 176 8.31 16.57 -7.95
C GLU A 176 8.30 15.11 -8.42
N PHE A 177 7.16 14.42 -8.23
CA PHE A 177 7.01 13.01 -8.61
C PHE A 177 6.82 12.88 -10.12
N ASN A 178 7.77 12.30 -10.80
CA ASN A 178 7.85 12.23 -12.27
C ASN A 178 7.58 10.83 -12.86
N ILE A 179 7.10 9.89 -12.04
CA ILE A 179 6.66 8.57 -12.50
C ILE A 179 5.17 8.64 -12.84
N GLU A 180 4.76 8.02 -13.93
CA GLU A 180 3.36 7.95 -14.35
C GLU A 180 2.53 7.12 -13.36
N VAL A 181 1.38 7.68 -12.93
CA VAL A 181 0.51 7.09 -11.91
C VAL A 181 -0.91 6.93 -12.45
N TYR A 182 -1.43 5.72 -12.41
CA TYR A 182 -2.84 5.38 -12.58
C TYR A 182 -3.47 5.22 -11.20
N LEU A 183 -4.26 6.20 -10.77
CA LEU A 183 -4.82 6.27 -9.41
C LEU A 183 -6.31 5.94 -9.43
N PHE A 184 -6.68 4.84 -8.80
CA PHE A 184 -8.08 4.39 -8.69
C PHE A 184 -8.61 4.69 -7.30
N ALA A 185 -9.73 5.41 -7.22
CA ALA A 185 -10.44 5.76 -5.99
C ALA A 185 -11.88 5.25 -6.05
N PHE A 186 -12.50 5.02 -4.89
CA PHE A 186 -13.90 4.55 -4.80
C PHE A 186 -14.78 5.56 -4.08
N ASN A 187 -15.96 5.84 -4.64
CA ASN A 187 -16.85 6.91 -4.17
C ASN A 187 -17.49 6.62 -2.79
N LYS A 188 -17.55 5.35 -2.37
CA LYS A 188 -18.10 4.91 -1.07
C LYS A 188 -17.03 4.40 -0.12
N ASP A 189 -15.74 4.63 -0.44
CA ASP A 189 -14.61 4.23 0.41
C ASP A 189 -14.60 5.08 1.70
N LYS A 190 -14.72 4.40 2.85
CA LYS A 190 -14.68 5.02 4.18
C LYS A 190 -13.29 4.97 4.82
N GLU A 191 -12.40 4.12 4.32
CA GLU A 191 -11.04 3.95 4.81
C GLU A 191 -10.11 4.97 4.18
N VAL A 192 -10.16 5.09 2.85
CA VAL A 192 -9.42 6.09 2.07
C VAL A 192 -10.42 6.92 1.25
N PRO A 193 -10.97 8.00 1.83
CA PRO A 193 -11.96 8.82 1.15
C PRO A 193 -11.44 9.37 -0.19
N PHE A 194 -12.22 9.21 -1.26
CA PHE A 194 -11.82 9.64 -2.61
C PHE A 194 -11.41 11.12 -2.70
N LYS A 195 -11.98 11.99 -1.84
CA LYS A 195 -11.63 13.41 -1.78
C LYS A 195 -10.17 13.64 -1.40
N GLU A 196 -9.60 12.79 -0.53
CA GLU A 196 -8.17 12.83 -0.20
C GLU A 196 -7.32 12.43 -1.41
N LEU A 197 -7.70 11.36 -2.12
CA LEU A 197 -7.00 10.90 -3.32
C LEU A 197 -7.13 11.87 -4.50
N LYS A 198 -8.31 12.48 -4.69
CA LYS A 198 -8.48 13.56 -5.68
C LYS A 198 -7.57 14.74 -5.40
N LYS A 199 -7.35 15.05 -4.11
CA LYS A 199 -6.40 16.09 -3.72
C LYS A 199 -4.95 15.65 -3.96
N VAL A 200 -4.59 14.41 -3.66
CA VAL A 200 -3.26 13.84 -3.97
C VAL A 200 -3.02 13.90 -5.48
N SER A 201 -3.96 13.44 -6.30
CA SER A 201 -3.83 13.43 -7.75
C SER A 201 -3.62 14.81 -8.35
N SER A 202 -4.20 15.87 -7.76
CA SER A 202 -4.01 17.25 -8.25
C SER A 202 -2.60 17.82 -8.04
N TYR A 203 -1.74 17.11 -7.30
CA TYR A 203 -0.33 17.48 -7.12
C TYR A 203 0.64 16.59 -7.88
N LEU A 204 0.19 15.44 -8.40
CA LEU A 204 1.01 14.53 -9.20
C LEU A 204 1.01 14.98 -10.66
N PRO A 205 2.15 15.34 -11.26
CA PRO A 205 2.22 15.85 -12.63
C PRO A 205 1.72 14.88 -13.70
N LEU A 206 2.04 13.59 -13.53
CA LEU A 206 1.71 12.51 -14.48
C LEU A 206 0.70 11.54 -13.84
N CYS A 207 -0.53 12.04 -13.55
CA CYS A 207 -1.54 11.25 -12.87
C CYS A 207 -2.85 11.12 -13.65
N HIS A 208 -3.22 9.86 -13.93
CA HIS A 208 -4.53 9.49 -14.45
C HIS A 208 -5.43 9.08 -13.30
N PHE A 209 -6.42 9.93 -12.96
CA PHE A 209 -7.30 9.69 -11.81
C PHE A 209 -8.64 9.10 -12.23
N TYR A 210 -8.99 7.94 -11.66
CA TYR A 210 -10.25 7.23 -11.92
C TYR A 210 -11.08 7.11 -10.65
N LEU A 211 -12.32 7.65 -10.69
CA LEU A 211 -13.29 7.50 -9.62
C LEU A 211 -14.29 6.39 -9.99
N LEU A 212 -14.23 5.28 -9.27
CA LEU A 212 -15.05 4.10 -9.48
C LEU A 212 -16.15 4.00 -8.42
N ASN A 213 -17.21 3.25 -8.73
CA ASN A 213 -18.29 3.03 -7.75
C ASN A 213 -17.90 1.89 -6.79
N GLY A 214 -18.09 2.09 -5.49
CA GLY A 214 -17.92 1.05 -4.48
C GLY A 214 -17.10 1.48 -3.26
N ASN A 215 -16.75 0.49 -2.45
CA ASN A 215 -15.99 0.63 -1.21
C ASN A 215 -14.50 0.29 -1.40
N HIS A 216 -13.74 0.22 -0.31
CA HIS A 216 -12.30 0.02 -0.31
C HIS A 216 -11.82 -1.24 -1.07
N PHE A 217 -12.60 -2.31 -1.10
CA PHE A 217 -12.28 -3.57 -1.78
C PHE A 217 -13.02 -3.75 -3.11
N SER A 218 -13.72 -2.73 -3.61
CA SER A 218 -14.52 -2.85 -4.83
C SER A 218 -13.70 -2.96 -6.12
N TYR A 219 -12.37 -2.96 -6.06
CA TYR A 219 -11.53 -3.23 -7.22
C TYR A 219 -11.82 -4.62 -7.81
N PHE A 220 -12.24 -5.60 -7.02
CA PHE A 220 -12.67 -6.91 -7.52
C PHE A 220 -13.84 -6.82 -8.52
N ALA A 221 -14.77 -5.88 -8.31
CA ALA A 221 -15.86 -5.62 -9.25
C ALA A 221 -15.41 -4.86 -10.52
N HIS A 222 -14.21 -4.28 -10.51
CA HIS A 222 -13.65 -3.48 -11.60
C HIS A 222 -12.41 -4.11 -12.24
N LEU A 223 -12.13 -5.38 -11.97
CA LEU A 223 -10.92 -6.09 -12.44
C LEU A 223 -10.72 -5.98 -13.95
N ARG A 224 -11.78 -6.17 -14.73
CA ARG A 224 -11.71 -6.06 -16.20
C ARG A 224 -11.21 -4.69 -16.66
N PHE A 225 -11.69 -3.63 -16.04
CA PHE A 225 -11.29 -2.26 -16.36
C PHE A 225 -9.83 -2.01 -15.96
N ILE A 226 -9.44 -2.41 -14.73
CA ILE A 226 -8.07 -2.18 -14.22
C ILE A 226 -7.05 -3.01 -15.03
N LYS A 227 -7.39 -4.28 -15.38
CA LYS A 227 -6.54 -5.13 -16.23
C LYS A 227 -6.36 -4.52 -17.63
N ALA A 228 -7.44 -3.99 -18.22
CA ALA A 228 -7.35 -3.33 -19.53
C ALA A 228 -6.43 -2.09 -19.49
N MET A 229 -6.37 -1.34 -18.37
CA MET A 229 -5.43 -0.24 -18.24
C MET A 229 -3.97 -0.72 -18.11
N LEU A 230 -3.73 -1.90 -17.55
CA LEU A 230 -2.40 -2.52 -17.48
C LEU A 230 -1.93 -3.04 -18.85
N GLU A 231 -2.85 -3.54 -19.69
CA GLU A 231 -2.55 -4.17 -20.97
C GLU A 231 -2.44 -3.16 -22.14
N ASN A 232 -2.98 -1.94 -21.99
CA ASN A 232 -3.01 -0.92 -23.06
C ASN A 232 -2.01 0.23 -22.84
N CYS A 233 -1.06 0.06 -21.94
CA CYS A 233 -0.12 1.14 -21.58
C CYS A 233 1.33 0.78 -21.87
#